data_d9635f19723862593e989a085eb67b57
#
_entry.id   d9635f19723862593e989a085eb67b57
#
_cell.length_a   1.000
_cell.length_b   1.000
_cell.length_c   1.000
_cell.angle_alpha   90.00
_cell.angle_beta   90.00
_cell.angle_gamma   90.00
#
_symmetry.space_group_name_H-M   'P 1'
#
loop_
_entity.id
_entity.type
_entity.pdbx_description
1 polymer ?
#
loop_
_entity_poly.entity_id
_entity_poly.type
_entity_poly.pdbx_seq_one_letter_code
_entity_poly.pdbx_strand_id
1 'polypeptide(L)'
;MIKFSTCKKVSIFLLIFLHCDFALSNTYNSIGQVGLINTPSAEVKDEQSVYFTAKKNAYTKLGTLTVTPFDWLEASYFYYRPHDIIWAGRVGLDLDKGFNVKFSYKPDNIFLPRVAVGLDDFAGNGRFTKEYVVATYNLNRLKVTSGIGWGNFVGDIHKVKNPLSIFSDSFDSRVNISKKARRGGNPAYDKWFRGDAVIFGGIEAAIDKKNRFTFKVESNPFDYFKFGSGVFSEKSFRLRQKKSNYNYGISYKFRDYGNIDLSYIKGDTLNLSFSVGFSSKKPLRKKKKFEPTLVNSDYQQDPKNEFYRDLLENLNANKLYLQTADLDDKNLSLTIDSLEFVNPIQYSSRAAFIAEKVLEFNEVNVDNIDVGLITRGVKINEISYRTSDIQNEKIFKVEVKQRTKIKNPPPVDYKKDDFRPLVIFPMIQTMIEPDIETHIGSPERFMYWGIGVRVVNEIQLNRNTTINSSIAHKIKNTFDEKRSYPDSKMERVRTEIVDYLQEADDVYVKYLQLDYINSFSKNTFYRLGAGYLEKMYGGFTSEFLYKPFDKYFAASIEYNKVKKRDYDGRFDFLEYKTYTTHLNTAYYIPSQNILLKLSIGKYLAGDKGYTLDISRRMPSGWQSGFYFSRT
;
A
#
# COMPACT_ATOMS: atom_id res chain seq x y z
N MET A 1 -22.10 -57.97 -26.69
CA MET A 1 -21.05 -58.15 -25.68
C MET A 1 -19.84 -57.33 -26.05
N ILE A 2 -19.96 -56.03 -26.05
CA ILE A 2 -18.91 -55.01 -26.23
C ILE A 2 -19.33 -53.83 -25.39
N LYS A 3 -18.56 -53.45 -24.38
CA LYS A 3 -18.56 -52.10 -23.72
C LYS A 3 -18.21 -52.18 -22.25
N PHE A 4 -16.98 -52.59 -21.93
CA PHE A 4 -16.43 -52.33 -20.59
C PHE A 4 -14.94 -51.95 -20.57
N SER A 5 -14.33 -51.77 -21.76
CA SER A 5 -12.89 -51.47 -21.88
C SER A 5 -12.55 -49.98 -21.90
N THR A 6 -13.49 -49.11 -22.29
CA THR A 6 -13.22 -47.66 -22.45
C THR A 6 -13.28 -46.88 -21.13
N CYS A 7 -14.08 -47.33 -20.17
CA CYS A 7 -14.24 -46.64 -18.90
C CYS A 7 -13.01 -46.81 -17.97
N LYS A 8 -12.31 -47.95 -18.03
CA LYS A 8 -11.07 -48.16 -17.23
C LYS A 8 -9.87 -47.38 -17.72
N LYS A 9 -9.77 -47.08 -19.03
CA LYS A 9 -8.66 -46.29 -19.57
C LYS A 9 -8.81 -44.79 -19.25
N VAL A 10 -10.02 -44.27 -19.15
CA VAL A 10 -10.29 -42.88 -18.73
C VAL A 10 -10.01 -42.70 -17.24
N SER A 11 -10.37 -43.71 -16.40
CA SER A 11 -10.08 -43.68 -14.96
C SER A 11 -8.59 -43.78 -14.64
N ILE A 12 -7.80 -44.53 -15.42
CA ILE A 12 -6.34 -44.63 -15.24
C ILE A 12 -5.65 -43.38 -15.73
N PHE A 13 -6.14 -42.71 -16.76
CA PHE A 13 -5.60 -41.42 -17.20
C PHE A 13 -5.88 -40.31 -16.18
N LEU A 14 -7.01 -40.33 -15.50
CA LEU A 14 -7.33 -39.41 -14.40
C LEU A 14 -6.46 -39.64 -13.15
N LEU A 15 -6.11 -40.90 -12.85
CA LEU A 15 -5.29 -41.28 -11.67
C LEU A 15 -3.80 -40.98 -11.83
N ILE A 16 -3.26 -40.91 -13.05
CA ILE A 16 -1.84 -40.56 -13.29
C ILE A 16 -1.57 -39.07 -13.10
N PHE A 17 -2.59 -38.20 -13.16
CA PHE A 17 -2.45 -36.79 -12.90
C PHE A 17 -2.42 -36.38 -11.41
N LEU A 18 -2.67 -37.34 -10.50
CA LEU A 18 -2.83 -37.06 -9.06
C LEU A 18 -1.53 -37.09 -8.24
N HIS A 19 -0.35 -37.30 -8.84
CA HIS A 19 0.88 -37.56 -8.09
C HIS A 19 2.08 -36.68 -8.46
N CYS A 20 1.86 -35.44 -8.88
CA CYS A 20 2.95 -34.46 -9.03
C CYS A 20 2.65 -33.16 -8.26
N ASP A 21 3.49 -32.83 -7.29
CA ASP A 21 3.36 -31.70 -6.36
C ASP A 21 3.58 -30.29 -6.98
N PHE A 22 3.14 -30.04 -8.20
CA PHE A 22 3.29 -28.73 -8.84
C PHE A 22 1.93 -28.05 -9.03
N ALA A 23 1.52 -27.27 -8.03
CA ALA A 23 0.32 -26.45 -8.15
C ALA A 23 0.43 -25.43 -9.29
N LEU A 24 -0.64 -25.29 -10.08
CA LEU A 24 -0.74 -24.31 -11.15
C LEU A 24 -0.62 -22.89 -10.57
N SER A 25 0.18 -22.05 -11.19
CA SER A 25 0.37 -20.68 -10.74
C SER A 25 -0.89 -19.83 -10.92
N ASN A 26 -1.19 -18.98 -9.95
CA ASN A 26 -2.24 -17.97 -10.07
C ASN A 26 -1.78 -16.84 -11.00
N THR A 27 -2.54 -16.58 -12.07
CA THR A 27 -2.32 -15.49 -13.02
C THR A 27 -3.44 -14.47 -12.92
N TYR A 28 -3.16 -13.23 -13.32
CA TYR A 28 -4.16 -12.18 -13.40
C TYR A 28 -4.95 -12.30 -14.70
N ASN A 29 -6.23 -12.04 -14.64
CA ASN A 29 -7.10 -11.91 -15.80
C ASN A 29 -6.96 -10.52 -16.46
N SER A 30 -7.69 -10.28 -17.51
CA SER A 30 -7.62 -9.03 -18.27
C SER A 30 -8.14 -7.78 -17.53
N ILE A 31 -8.71 -7.94 -16.36
CA ILE A 31 -9.17 -6.83 -15.50
C ILE A 31 -8.34 -6.69 -14.21
N GLY A 32 -7.24 -7.45 -14.09
CA GLY A 32 -6.29 -7.33 -12.99
C GLY A 32 -6.69 -8.05 -11.71
N GLN A 33 -7.66 -8.97 -11.75
CA GLN A 33 -8.00 -9.88 -10.66
C GLN A 33 -7.38 -11.25 -10.93
N VAL A 34 -7.13 -12.05 -9.90
CA VAL A 34 -6.74 -13.43 -10.13
C VAL A 34 -7.93 -14.18 -10.76
N GLY A 35 -7.69 -14.81 -11.94
CA GLY A 35 -8.77 -15.46 -12.68
C GLY A 35 -8.37 -15.98 -14.05
N LEU A 36 -9.39 -16.34 -14.85
CA LEU A 36 -9.22 -16.90 -16.19
C LEU A 36 -8.80 -15.83 -17.22
N ILE A 37 -9.71 -15.44 -18.12
CA ILE A 37 -9.47 -14.41 -19.17
C ILE A 37 -10.15 -13.10 -18.79
N ASN A 38 -11.48 -13.11 -18.63
CA ASN A 38 -12.28 -11.96 -18.18
C ASN A 38 -13.04 -12.26 -16.89
N THR A 39 -13.15 -13.52 -16.50
CA THR A 39 -13.86 -13.96 -15.31
C THR A 39 -12.92 -14.19 -14.14
N PRO A 40 -13.35 -13.89 -12.89
CA PRO A 40 -12.56 -14.18 -11.70
C PRO A 40 -12.53 -15.66 -11.38
N SER A 41 -11.50 -16.07 -10.64
CA SER A 41 -11.46 -17.34 -9.92
C SER A 41 -11.58 -17.12 -8.41
N ALA A 42 -11.75 -18.17 -7.63
CA ALA A 42 -11.73 -18.09 -6.18
C ALA A 42 -10.32 -17.86 -5.60
N GLU A 43 -9.31 -17.97 -6.43
CA GLU A 43 -7.91 -17.79 -6.02
C GLU A 43 -7.55 -16.32 -5.78
N VAL A 44 -6.57 -16.10 -4.92
CA VAL A 44 -5.88 -14.83 -4.70
C VAL A 44 -4.38 -15.05 -4.79
N LYS A 45 -3.60 -14.01 -4.96
CA LYS A 45 -2.13 -14.10 -4.89
C LYS A 45 -1.66 -14.31 -3.45
N ASP A 46 -0.37 -14.59 -3.33
CA ASP A 46 0.28 -14.63 -2.03
C ASP A 46 0.03 -13.33 -1.27
N GLU A 47 -0.19 -13.43 0.03
CA GLU A 47 -0.32 -12.31 0.93
C GLU A 47 0.85 -11.32 0.77
N GLN A 48 0.60 -10.02 0.98
CA GLN A 48 1.56 -8.93 0.83
C GLN A 48 2.05 -8.73 -0.62
N SER A 49 1.19 -9.01 -1.58
CA SER A 49 1.47 -8.79 -3.00
C SER A 49 0.86 -7.48 -3.50
N VAL A 50 1.59 -6.84 -4.43
CA VAL A 50 1.14 -5.66 -5.17
C VAL A 50 1.44 -5.88 -6.64
N TYR A 51 0.44 -5.72 -7.51
CA TYR A 51 0.57 -5.92 -8.94
C TYR A 51 -0.14 -4.82 -9.73
N PHE A 52 0.48 -4.43 -10.83
CA PHE A 52 -0.11 -3.58 -11.84
C PHE A 52 -0.43 -4.42 -13.07
N THR A 53 -1.65 -4.31 -13.58
CA THR A 53 -2.09 -4.96 -14.82
C THR A 53 -2.49 -3.90 -15.84
N ALA A 54 -1.94 -3.99 -17.04
CA ALA A 54 -2.34 -3.21 -18.20
C ALA A 54 -2.97 -4.12 -19.24
N LYS A 55 -4.10 -3.68 -19.81
CA LYS A 55 -4.83 -4.38 -20.87
C LYS A 55 -5.05 -3.47 -22.07
N LYS A 56 -4.97 -4.04 -23.27
CA LYS A 56 -5.35 -3.38 -24.50
C LYS A 56 -6.01 -4.37 -25.47
N ASN A 57 -7.08 -3.94 -26.09
CA ASN A 57 -7.70 -4.62 -27.23
C ASN A 57 -8.25 -3.60 -28.25
N ALA A 58 -9.04 -4.05 -29.24
CA ALA A 58 -9.55 -3.22 -30.32
C ALA A 58 -10.44 -2.05 -29.86
N TYR A 59 -11.08 -2.12 -28.70
CA TYR A 59 -12.05 -1.11 -28.26
C TYR A 59 -11.79 -0.54 -26.85
N THR A 60 -10.83 -1.08 -26.08
CA THR A 60 -10.60 -0.60 -24.71
C THR A 60 -9.14 -0.71 -24.26
N LYS A 61 -8.77 0.18 -23.35
CA LYS A 61 -7.59 0.09 -22.48
C LYS A 61 -8.03 0.07 -21.03
N LEU A 62 -7.33 -0.69 -20.21
CA LEU A 62 -7.56 -0.78 -18.78
C LEU A 62 -6.21 -0.79 -18.05
N GLY A 63 -6.13 -0.08 -16.95
CA GLY A 63 -5.06 -0.19 -15.97
C GLY A 63 -5.65 -0.58 -14.62
N THR A 64 -5.04 -1.54 -13.91
CA THR A 64 -5.51 -1.98 -12.60
C THR A 64 -4.33 -2.12 -11.66
N LEU A 65 -4.45 -1.57 -10.45
CA LEU A 65 -3.54 -1.81 -9.34
C LEU A 65 -4.24 -2.75 -8.36
N THR A 66 -3.65 -3.93 -8.15
CA THR A 66 -4.20 -4.98 -7.28
C THR A 66 -3.29 -5.25 -6.11
N VAL A 67 -3.85 -5.31 -4.90
CA VAL A 67 -3.17 -5.63 -3.66
C VAL A 67 -3.81 -6.85 -3.00
N THR A 68 -3.00 -7.68 -2.36
CA THR A 68 -3.44 -8.82 -1.55
C THR A 68 -2.95 -8.61 -0.12
N PRO A 69 -3.66 -7.81 0.71
CA PRO A 69 -3.22 -7.51 2.07
C PRO A 69 -3.19 -8.75 2.97
N PHE A 70 -4.12 -9.68 2.73
CA PHE A 70 -4.27 -10.96 3.42
C PHE A 70 -4.43 -12.06 2.38
N ASP A 71 -4.16 -13.29 2.73
CA ASP A 71 -4.31 -14.48 1.87
C ASP A 71 -5.77 -14.82 1.51
N TRP A 72 -6.71 -14.10 2.10
CA TRP A 72 -8.16 -14.20 1.86
C TRP A 72 -8.77 -12.92 1.25
N LEU A 73 -7.99 -11.82 1.08
CA LEU A 73 -8.49 -10.53 0.59
C LEU A 73 -7.68 -10.05 -0.61
N GLU A 74 -8.34 -9.87 -1.74
CA GLU A 74 -7.83 -9.16 -2.92
C GLU A 74 -8.65 -7.88 -3.12
N ALA A 75 -7.97 -6.76 -3.25
CA ALA A 75 -8.58 -5.47 -3.54
C ALA A 75 -7.88 -4.81 -4.72
N SER A 76 -8.64 -4.16 -5.59
CA SER A 76 -8.05 -3.49 -6.74
C SER A 76 -8.72 -2.15 -7.05
N TYR A 77 -7.91 -1.22 -7.58
CA TYR A 77 -8.34 0.02 -8.19
C TYR A 77 -8.15 -0.09 -9.68
N PHE A 78 -9.19 0.16 -10.47
CA PHE A 78 -9.12 0.10 -11.91
C PHE A 78 -9.38 1.47 -12.55
N TYR A 79 -8.82 1.62 -13.75
CA TYR A 79 -9.05 2.75 -14.62
C TYR A 79 -9.33 2.23 -16.03
N TYR A 80 -10.57 2.47 -16.50
CA TYR A 80 -11.11 1.95 -17.77
C TYR A 80 -11.24 3.07 -18.79
N ARG A 81 -10.73 2.86 -20.00
CA ARG A 81 -10.81 3.78 -21.11
C ARG A 81 -11.27 3.08 -22.38
N PRO A 82 -12.57 3.14 -22.74
CA PRO A 82 -13.00 2.77 -24.07
C PRO A 82 -12.50 3.80 -25.09
N HIS A 83 -12.08 3.36 -26.27
CA HIS A 83 -11.62 4.25 -27.33
C HIS A 83 -12.42 4.11 -28.63
N ASP A 84 -13.57 3.47 -28.53
CA ASP A 84 -14.52 3.26 -29.62
C ASP A 84 -15.85 4.01 -29.41
N ILE A 85 -16.10 4.56 -28.24
CA ILE A 85 -17.36 5.21 -27.87
C ILE A 85 -17.22 6.73 -28.01
N ILE A 86 -18.30 7.37 -28.51
CA ILE A 86 -18.42 8.82 -28.59
C ILE A 86 -19.14 9.31 -27.33
N TRP A 87 -18.46 10.15 -26.55
CA TRP A 87 -19.02 10.84 -25.39
C TRP A 87 -18.78 12.33 -25.53
N ALA A 88 -19.81 13.14 -25.32
CA ALA A 88 -19.76 14.60 -25.48
C ALA A 88 -19.11 15.03 -26.82
N GLY A 89 -19.46 14.36 -27.93
CA GLY A 89 -18.98 14.65 -29.27
C GLY A 89 -17.53 14.21 -29.57
N ARG A 90 -16.86 13.52 -28.64
CA ARG A 90 -15.47 13.07 -28.83
C ARG A 90 -15.31 11.57 -28.56
N VAL A 91 -14.44 10.93 -29.34
CA VAL A 91 -14.11 9.51 -29.18
C VAL A 91 -13.15 9.32 -28.01
N GLY A 92 -13.40 8.30 -27.15
CA GLY A 92 -12.48 7.88 -26.09
C GLY A 92 -12.45 8.77 -24.84
N LEU A 93 -13.49 9.58 -24.62
CA LEU A 93 -13.65 10.38 -23.39
C LEU A 93 -14.55 9.72 -22.34
N ASP A 94 -15.09 8.54 -22.60
CA ASP A 94 -15.92 7.80 -21.67
C ASP A 94 -15.03 7.04 -20.65
N LEU A 95 -14.33 7.80 -19.81
CA LEU A 95 -13.40 7.28 -18.82
C LEU A 95 -14.14 6.90 -17.56
N ASP A 96 -13.72 5.79 -16.93
CA ASP A 96 -14.26 5.37 -15.66
C ASP A 96 -13.21 4.76 -14.74
N LYS A 97 -13.45 4.84 -13.44
CA LYS A 97 -12.61 4.32 -12.39
C LYS A 97 -13.44 3.80 -11.23
N GLY A 98 -12.95 2.78 -10.57
CA GLY A 98 -13.66 2.19 -9.44
C GLY A 98 -12.76 1.24 -8.65
N PHE A 99 -13.37 0.60 -7.68
CA PHE A 99 -12.72 -0.34 -6.78
C PHE A 99 -13.41 -1.69 -6.86
N ASN A 100 -12.59 -2.75 -6.84
CA ASN A 100 -13.06 -4.12 -6.73
C ASN A 100 -12.55 -4.73 -5.44
N VAL A 101 -13.33 -5.64 -4.86
CA VAL A 101 -12.94 -6.42 -3.69
C VAL A 101 -13.37 -7.86 -3.86
N LYS A 102 -12.51 -8.80 -3.47
CA LYS A 102 -12.79 -10.23 -3.47
C LYS A 102 -12.35 -10.83 -2.14
N PHE A 103 -13.29 -11.50 -1.48
CA PHE A 103 -13.08 -12.27 -0.27
C PHE A 103 -13.01 -13.75 -0.62
N SER A 104 -11.93 -14.41 -0.27
CA SER A 104 -11.64 -15.78 -0.65
C SER A 104 -11.47 -16.66 0.59
N TYR A 105 -12.11 -17.80 0.60
CA TYR A 105 -11.98 -18.80 1.65
C TYR A 105 -11.38 -20.08 1.08
N LYS A 106 -10.28 -20.52 1.67
CA LYS A 106 -9.63 -21.80 1.37
C LYS A 106 -9.97 -22.79 2.47
N PRO A 107 -10.80 -23.83 2.21
CA PRO A 107 -11.06 -24.88 3.17
C PRO A 107 -9.77 -25.65 3.52
N ASP A 108 -9.66 -26.15 4.75
CA ASP A 108 -8.57 -27.05 5.16
C ASP A 108 -8.69 -28.42 4.50
N ASN A 109 -9.91 -28.83 4.17
CA ASN A 109 -10.17 -30.08 3.45
C ASN A 109 -9.81 -29.93 1.97
N ILE A 110 -8.84 -30.71 1.50
CA ILE A 110 -8.35 -30.70 0.11
C ILE A 110 -9.38 -31.12 -0.94
N PHE A 111 -10.45 -31.83 -0.54
CA PHE A 111 -11.53 -32.27 -1.43
C PHE A 111 -12.58 -31.17 -1.66
N LEU A 112 -12.51 -30.06 -0.93
CA LEU A 112 -13.41 -28.93 -1.13
C LEU A 112 -12.77 -27.87 -2.01
N PRO A 113 -13.54 -27.23 -2.90
CA PRO A 113 -13.03 -26.12 -3.70
C PRO A 113 -12.75 -24.90 -2.81
N ARG A 114 -11.81 -24.09 -3.23
CA ARG A 114 -11.70 -22.71 -2.74
C ARG A 114 -12.92 -21.94 -3.21
N VAL A 115 -13.52 -21.11 -2.35
CA VAL A 115 -14.68 -20.29 -2.69
C VAL A 115 -14.37 -18.80 -2.48
N ALA A 116 -15.00 -17.94 -3.29
CA ALA A 116 -14.87 -16.51 -3.11
C ALA A 116 -16.16 -15.77 -3.44
N VAL A 117 -16.31 -14.64 -2.78
CA VAL A 117 -17.35 -13.63 -3.07
C VAL A 117 -16.66 -12.34 -3.48
N GLY A 118 -17.11 -11.74 -4.57
CA GLY A 118 -16.52 -10.49 -5.03
C GLY A 118 -17.56 -9.46 -5.44
N LEU A 119 -17.14 -8.20 -5.30
CA LEU A 119 -17.88 -7.01 -5.68
C LEU A 119 -16.97 -6.15 -6.54
N ASP A 120 -17.29 -6.03 -7.82
CA ASP A 120 -16.55 -5.16 -8.75
C ASP A 120 -17.28 -3.83 -8.90
N ASP A 121 -16.49 -2.74 -8.98
CA ASP A 121 -17.00 -1.36 -9.00
C ASP A 121 -17.98 -1.09 -7.84
N PHE A 122 -17.60 -1.60 -6.65
CA PHE A 122 -18.46 -1.51 -5.47
C PHE A 122 -18.55 -0.09 -4.90
N ALA A 123 -17.50 0.71 -5.11
CA ALA A 123 -17.40 2.10 -4.67
C ALA A 123 -16.83 2.95 -5.82
N GLY A 124 -17.71 3.63 -6.51
CA GLY A 124 -17.43 4.45 -7.68
C GLY A 124 -18.73 5.07 -8.16
N ASN A 125 -18.98 5.10 -9.45
CA ASN A 125 -20.27 5.51 -10.01
C ASN A 125 -21.25 4.31 -10.17
N GLY A 126 -20.81 3.10 -9.87
CA GLY A 126 -21.59 1.87 -9.97
C GLY A 126 -21.95 1.45 -11.39
N ARG A 127 -21.21 1.92 -12.39
CA ARG A 127 -21.49 1.70 -13.81
C ARG A 127 -21.12 0.29 -14.27
N PHE A 128 -20.00 -0.22 -13.76
CA PHE A 128 -19.47 -1.54 -14.10
C PHE A 128 -19.71 -2.58 -13.00
N THR A 129 -20.68 -2.31 -12.11
CA THR A 129 -20.96 -3.21 -11.00
C THR A 129 -21.23 -4.63 -11.46
N LYS A 130 -20.45 -5.53 -10.89
CA LYS A 130 -20.60 -6.98 -11.02
C LYS A 130 -20.42 -7.58 -9.64
N GLU A 131 -21.29 -8.50 -9.31
CA GLU A 131 -21.16 -9.30 -8.10
C GLU A 131 -21.07 -10.76 -8.48
N TYR A 132 -20.37 -11.55 -7.70
CA TYR A 132 -20.19 -12.96 -7.98
C TYR A 132 -19.91 -13.81 -6.75
N VAL A 133 -20.31 -15.08 -6.85
CA VAL A 133 -19.86 -16.17 -5.99
C VAL A 133 -19.18 -17.18 -6.90
N VAL A 134 -17.97 -17.59 -6.59
CA VAL A 134 -17.16 -18.46 -7.45
C VAL A 134 -16.44 -19.51 -6.63
N ALA A 135 -16.36 -20.73 -7.19
CA ALA A 135 -15.59 -21.85 -6.65
C ALA A 135 -14.49 -22.24 -7.64
N THR A 136 -13.31 -22.57 -7.13
CA THR A 136 -12.17 -23.05 -7.93
C THR A 136 -11.59 -24.29 -7.29
N TYR A 137 -11.49 -25.37 -8.06
CA TYR A 137 -10.90 -26.63 -7.66
C TYR A 137 -9.56 -26.84 -8.37
N ASN A 138 -8.52 -27.13 -7.60
CA ASN A 138 -7.17 -27.33 -8.10
C ASN A 138 -6.86 -28.84 -8.24
N LEU A 139 -6.53 -29.26 -9.46
CA LEU A 139 -6.12 -30.62 -9.81
C LEU A 139 -4.67 -30.57 -10.32
N ASN A 140 -3.73 -30.15 -9.48
CA ASN A 140 -2.30 -30.00 -9.84
C ASN A 140 -2.06 -29.11 -11.07
N ARG A 141 -2.10 -29.69 -12.26
CA ARG A 141 -1.87 -28.99 -13.55
C ARG A 141 -3.16 -28.48 -14.21
N LEU A 142 -4.29 -28.71 -13.58
CA LEU A 142 -5.60 -28.30 -14.07
C LEU A 142 -6.34 -27.55 -12.96
N LYS A 143 -6.96 -26.44 -13.28
CA LYS A 143 -7.91 -25.73 -12.43
C LYS A 143 -9.27 -25.68 -13.11
N VAL A 144 -10.30 -25.97 -12.36
CA VAL A 144 -11.68 -25.85 -12.81
C VAL A 144 -12.36 -24.78 -11.96
N THR A 145 -12.91 -23.79 -12.61
CA THR A 145 -13.61 -22.68 -11.96
C THR A 145 -15.05 -22.65 -12.43
N SER A 146 -16.00 -22.48 -11.50
CA SER A 146 -17.41 -22.28 -11.78
C SER A 146 -17.99 -21.29 -10.79
N GLY A 147 -18.91 -20.43 -11.24
CA GLY A 147 -19.52 -19.41 -10.42
C GLY A 147 -20.85 -18.91 -10.95
N ILE A 148 -21.49 -18.10 -10.12
CA ILE A 148 -22.71 -17.36 -10.45
C ILE A 148 -22.42 -15.86 -10.32
N GLY A 149 -22.87 -15.08 -11.29
CA GLY A 149 -22.60 -13.65 -11.35
C GLY A 149 -23.84 -12.82 -11.66
N TRP A 150 -23.84 -11.59 -11.19
CA TRP A 150 -24.90 -10.58 -11.38
C TRP A 150 -24.36 -9.33 -12.06
N GLY A 151 -25.27 -8.45 -12.43
CA GLY A 151 -24.90 -7.15 -13.00
C GLY A 151 -24.32 -7.25 -14.39
N ASN A 152 -23.15 -6.67 -14.62
CA ASN A 152 -22.52 -6.69 -15.94
C ASN A 152 -21.98 -8.07 -16.39
N PHE A 153 -22.06 -9.09 -15.54
CA PHE A 153 -21.89 -10.48 -15.98
C PHE A 153 -23.04 -10.96 -16.86
N VAL A 154 -24.27 -10.46 -16.62
CA VAL A 154 -25.47 -10.99 -17.25
C VAL A 154 -25.59 -10.51 -18.69
N GLY A 155 -25.36 -11.37 -19.64
CA GLY A 155 -25.61 -11.20 -21.07
C GLY A 155 -26.77 -12.07 -21.53
N ASP A 156 -26.54 -12.76 -22.64
CA ASP A 156 -27.55 -13.51 -23.39
C ASP A 156 -27.54 -15.02 -23.15
N ILE A 157 -26.45 -15.57 -22.58
CA ILE A 157 -26.31 -17.02 -22.37
C ILE A 157 -26.25 -17.38 -20.89
N HIS A 158 -26.66 -18.62 -20.57
CA HIS A 158 -26.61 -19.19 -19.21
C HIS A 158 -27.32 -18.36 -18.14
N LYS A 159 -28.30 -17.57 -18.56
CA LYS A 159 -29.12 -16.70 -17.69
C LYS A 159 -30.04 -17.57 -16.83
N VAL A 160 -30.08 -17.26 -15.54
CA VAL A 160 -30.92 -17.93 -14.55
C VAL A 160 -31.69 -16.90 -13.72
N LYS A 161 -32.86 -17.27 -13.21
CA LYS A 161 -33.56 -16.45 -12.21
C LYS A 161 -32.64 -16.29 -11.00
N ASN A 162 -32.68 -15.12 -10.37
CA ASN A 162 -31.88 -14.83 -9.20
C ASN A 162 -32.13 -15.85 -8.07
N PRO A 163 -31.17 -16.66 -7.64
CA PRO A 163 -31.40 -17.62 -6.56
C PRO A 163 -31.70 -16.96 -5.21
N LEU A 164 -31.30 -15.69 -5.01
CA LEU A 164 -31.57 -14.96 -3.78
C LEU A 164 -33.02 -14.46 -3.68
N SER A 165 -33.79 -14.53 -4.76
CA SER A 165 -35.22 -14.24 -4.75
C SER A 165 -36.02 -15.15 -3.82
N ILE A 166 -35.46 -16.30 -3.43
CA ILE A 166 -36.05 -17.18 -2.42
C ILE A 166 -36.13 -16.50 -1.05
N PHE A 167 -35.20 -15.54 -0.77
CA PHE A 167 -35.14 -14.82 0.50
C PHE A 167 -35.94 -13.51 0.48
N SER A 168 -36.04 -12.84 -0.68
CA SER A 168 -36.77 -11.58 -0.82
C SER A 168 -36.98 -11.21 -2.29
N ASP A 169 -38.18 -10.75 -2.64
CA ASP A 169 -38.53 -10.23 -3.98
C ASP A 169 -37.68 -8.99 -4.36
N SER A 170 -37.06 -8.34 -3.37
CA SER A 170 -36.16 -7.22 -3.61
C SER A 170 -34.94 -7.61 -4.47
N PHE A 171 -34.60 -8.90 -4.58
CA PHE A 171 -33.54 -9.41 -5.43
C PHE A 171 -33.98 -9.66 -6.88
N ASP A 172 -35.28 -9.66 -7.20
CA ASP A 172 -35.76 -9.94 -8.55
C ASP A 172 -35.42 -8.83 -9.55
N SER A 173 -35.24 -7.61 -9.09
CA SER A 173 -35.00 -6.47 -9.98
C SER A 173 -33.76 -5.68 -9.59
N ARG A 174 -33.02 -5.22 -10.62
CA ARG A 174 -31.82 -4.38 -10.47
C ARG A 174 -32.06 -3.00 -11.07
N VAL A 175 -31.77 -1.96 -10.30
CA VAL A 175 -31.86 -0.58 -10.81
C VAL A 175 -30.74 -0.32 -11.85
N ASN A 176 -31.08 0.36 -12.96
CA ASN A 176 -30.11 0.69 -13.99
C ASN A 176 -29.06 1.69 -13.48
N ILE A 177 -29.50 2.72 -12.76
CA ILE A 177 -28.65 3.77 -12.20
C ILE A 177 -28.79 3.74 -10.69
N SER A 178 -27.70 3.53 -9.98
CA SER A 178 -27.70 3.60 -8.51
C SER A 178 -28.02 5.03 -8.04
N LYS A 179 -29.01 5.14 -7.18
CA LYS A 179 -29.32 6.41 -6.49
C LYS A 179 -28.29 6.68 -5.37
N LYS A 180 -27.60 5.66 -4.89
CA LYS A 180 -26.64 5.71 -3.78
C LYS A 180 -25.24 6.09 -4.25
N ALA A 181 -24.79 5.56 -5.39
CA ALA A 181 -23.48 5.84 -5.97
C ALA A 181 -23.34 7.23 -6.66
N ARG A 182 -24.40 8.03 -6.75
CA ARG A 182 -24.39 9.35 -7.43
C ARG A 182 -23.39 10.36 -6.87
N ARG A 183 -22.97 10.18 -5.62
CA ARG A 183 -21.99 11.04 -4.94
C ARG A 183 -20.64 10.32 -4.89
N GLY A 184 -19.88 10.23 -5.93
CA GLY A 184 -18.65 9.49 -6.10
C GLY A 184 -18.02 8.88 -4.83
N GLY A 185 -17.61 7.63 -4.89
CA GLY A 185 -17.06 6.89 -3.77
C GLY A 185 -18.06 6.19 -2.84
N ASN A 186 -19.35 6.45 -2.98
CA ASN A 186 -20.36 5.73 -2.20
C ASN A 186 -20.62 4.33 -2.78
N PRO A 187 -20.75 3.30 -1.91
CA PRO A 187 -21.11 1.96 -2.36
C PRO A 187 -22.50 1.90 -3.04
N ALA A 188 -22.57 1.19 -4.18
CA ALA A 188 -23.78 1.01 -4.97
C ALA A 188 -24.63 -0.17 -4.45
N TYR A 189 -24.90 -0.24 -3.13
CA TYR A 189 -25.53 -1.39 -2.48
C TYR A 189 -26.97 -1.66 -2.93
N ASP A 190 -27.63 -0.68 -3.55
CA ASP A 190 -28.96 -0.83 -4.19
C ASP A 190 -28.91 -1.67 -5.48
N LYS A 191 -27.72 -2.03 -5.95
CA LYS A 191 -27.50 -2.92 -7.10
C LYS A 191 -27.03 -4.32 -6.71
N TRP A 192 -26.42 -4.49 -5.53
CA TRP A 192 -25.69 -5.70 -5.22
C TRP A 192 -26.56 -6.95 -5.20
N PHE A 193 -26.11 -7.99 -5.94
CA PHE A 193 -26.76 -9.30 -6.08
C PHE A 193 -28.22 -9.26 -6.53
N ARG A 194 -28.60 -8.22 -7.30
CA ARG A 194 -29.98 -7.98 -7.75
C ARG A 194 -30.14 -8.20 -9.24
N GLY A 195 -31.41 -8.52 -9.65
CA GLY A 195 -31.76 -8.86 -11.02
C GLY A 195 -31.32 -10.28 -11.39
N ASP A 196 -31.43 -10.62 -12.66
CA ASP A 196 -31.05 -11.94 -13.16
C ASP A 196 -29.59 -12.25 -12.85
N ALA A 197 -29.29 -13.53 -12.73
CA ALA A 197 -27.95 -14.05 -12.58
C ALA A 197 -27.51 -14.84 -13.82
N VAL A 198 -26.22 -15.18 -13.88
CA VAL A 198 -25.66 -15.99 -14.96
C VAL A 198 -24.63 -16.97 -14.39
N ILE A 199 -24.61 -18.17 -14.94
CA ILE A 199 -23.57 -19.15 -14.62
C ILE A 199 -22.37 -18.92 -15.53
N PHE A 200 -21.18 -18.84 -14.95
CA PHE A 200 -19.92 -18.72 -15.66
C PHE A 200 -18.90 -19.72 -15.17
N GLY A 201 -17.84 -19.93 -15.93
CA GLY A 201 -16.75 -20.79 -15.51
C GLY A 201 -15.77 -21.05 -16.62
N GLY A 202 -14.78 -21.89 -16.31
CA GLY A 202 -13.74 -22.25 -17.25
C GLY A 202 -12.68 -23.17 -16.67
N ILE A 203 -11.67 -23.40 -17.49
CA ILE A 203 -10.59 -24.33 -17.20
C ILE A 203 -9.26 -23.66 -17.49
N GLU A 204 -8.28 -23.87 -16.62
CA GLU A 204 -6.88 -23.48 -16.80
C GLU A 204 -6.02 -24.74 -16.75
N ALA A 205 -5.15 -24.93 -17.74
CA ALA A 205 -4.27 -26.10 -17.83
C ALA A 205 -2.82 -25.69 -18.08
N ALA A 206 -1.90 -26.21 -17.27
CA ALA A 206 -0.47 -26.04 -17.53
C ALA A 206 -0.03 -26.84 -18.74
N ILE A 207 0.62 -26.19 -19.71
CA ILE A 207 1.09 -26.81 -20.94
C ILE A 207 2.50 -27.36 -20.74
N ASP A 208 3.37 -26.65 -20.04
CA ASP A 208 4.76 -27.03 -19.83
C ASP A 208 5.02 -27.60 -18.42
N LYS A 209 6.12 -28.36 -18.29
CA LYS A 209 6.51 -29.01 -17.00
C LYS A 209 6.86 -27.96 -15.91
N LYS A 210 7.25 -26.74 -16.30
CA LYS A 210 7.63 -25.67 -15.37
C LYS A 210 6.45 -24.77 -14.99
N ASN A 211 5.25 -25.08 -15.47
CA ASN A 211 4.03 -24.29 -15.24
C ASN A 211 4.17 -22.80 -15.61
N ARG A 212 4.96 -22.51 -16.65
CA ARG A 212 5.13 -21.16 -17.17
C ARG A 212 4.05 -20.80 -18.19
N PHE A 213 3.62 -21.76 -18.96
CA PHE A 213 2.55 -21.58 -19.95
C PHE A 213 1.27 -22.23 -19.44
N THR A 214 0.20 -21.44 -19.43
CA THR A 214 -1.14 -21.89 -19.02
C THR A 214 -2.12 -21.63 -20.15
N PHE A 215 -2.79 -22.64 -20.63
CA PHE A 215 -3.92 -22.53 -21.55
C PHE A 215 -5.20 -22.29 -20.76
N LYS A 216 -6.07 -21.42 -21.26
CA LYS A 216 -7.31 -21.02 -20.60
C LYS A 216 -8.49 -21.09 -21.57
N VAL A 217 -9.60 -21.63 -21.09
CA VAL A 217 -10.90 -21.58 -21.77
C VAL A 217 -11.92 -21.11 -20.76
N GLU A 218 -12.75 -20.13 -21.12
CA GLU A 218 -13.84 -19.66 -20.27
C GLU A 218 -15.14 -19.49 -21.05
N SER A 219 -16.28 -19.64 -20.38
CA SER A 219 -17.56 -19.21 -20.88
C SER A 219 -17.62 -17.67 -20.97
N ASN A 220 -18.25 -17.16 -21.98
CA ASN A 220 -18.35 -15.73 -22.25
C ASN A 220 -19.82 -15.25 -22.11
N PRO A 221 -20.30 -15.06 -20.87
CA PRO A 221 -21.67 -14.66 -20.62
C PRO A 221 -21.93 -13.17 -20.87
N PHE A 222 -20.87 -12.36 -21.06
CA PHE A 222 -20.94 -10.90 -21.06
C PHE A 222 -21.71 -10.31 -22.22
N ASP A 223 -22.43 -9.21 -21.95
CA ASP A 223 -22.88 -8.24 -22.94
C ASP A 223 -21.87 -7.08 -22.99
N TYR A 224 -21.11 -6.99 -24.07
CA TYR A 224 -20.04 -6.00 -24.22
C TYR A 224 -20.55 -4.56 -24.41
N PHE A 225 -21.83 -4.38 -24.72
CA PHE A 225 -22.45 -3.05 -24.80
C PHE A 225 -22.62 -2.41 -23.43
N LYS A 226 -22.78 -3.21 -22.37
CA LYS A 226 -22.84 -2.72 -20.98
C LYS A 226 -21.57 -2.08 -20.47
N PHE A 227 -20.44 -2.28 -21.17
CA PHE A 227 -19.15 -1.68 -20.83
C PHE A 227 -18.90 -0.33 -21.53
N GLY A 228 -19.93 0.49 -21.66
CA GLY A 228 -19.86 1.83 -22.21
C GLY A 228 -21.22 2.54 -22.12
N SER A 229 -21.22 3.87 -22.05
CA SER A 229 -22.43 4.67 -21.90
C SER A 229 -22.62 5.77 -22.95
N GLY A 230 -21.64 5.90 -23.85
CA GLY A 230 -21.73 6.87 -24.95
C GLY A 230 -22.48 6.34 -26.17
N VAL A 231 -22.45 7.09 -27.23
CA VAL A 231 -23.02 6.70 -28.53
C VAL A 231 -22.06 5.73 -29.23
N PHE A 232 -22.60 4.59 -29.68
CA PHE A 232 -21.86 3.63 -30.47
C PHE A 232 -21.98 4.00 -31.95
N SER A 233 -20.84 4.24 -32.61
CA SER A 233 -20.77 4.30 -34.09
C SER A 233 -21.05 2.91 -34.66
N GLU A 234 -21.34 2.82 -35.96
CA GLU A 234 -21.50 1.53 -36.65
C GLU A 234 -20.27 0.63 -36.46
N LYS A 235 -19.07 1.22 -36.53
CA LYS A 235 -17.80 0.52 -36.28
C LYS A 235 -17.73 -0.01 -34.84
N SER A 236 -18.10 0.81 -33.86
CA SER A 236 -18.13 0.42 -32.44
C SER A 236 -19.13 -0.70 -32.18
N PHE A 237 -20.30 -0.60 -32.81
CA PHE A 237 -21.32 -1.61 -32.72
C PHE A 237 -20.81 -2.97 -33.22
N ARG A 238 -20.19 -3.02 -34.42
CA ARG A 238 -19.58 -4.24 -34.94
C ARG A 238 -18.47 -4.77 -34.03
N LEU A 239 -17.64 -3.89 -33.47
CA LEU A 239 -16.53 -4.27 -32.57
C LEU A 239 -17.02 -4.88 -31.24
N ARG A 240 -18.22 -4.53 -30.77
CA ARG A 240 -18.75 -5.02 -29.49
C ARG A 240 -19.72 -6.20 -29.63
N GLN A 241 -20.13 -6.50 -30.83
CA GLN A 241 -21.00 -7.64 -31.08
C GLN A 241 -20.30 -8.95 -30.72
N LYS A 242 -20.95 -9.78 -29.93
CA LYS A 242 -20.46 -11.11 -29.54
C LYS A 242 -20.70 -12.11 -30.67
N LYS A 243 -19.64 -12.88 -31.03
CA LYS A 243 -19.69 -13.93 -32.06
C LYS A 243 -19.37 -15.31 -31.50
N SER A 244 -18.93 -15.42 -30.24
CA SER A 244 -18.63 -16.67 -29.59
C SER A 244 -19.03 -16.65 -28.12
N ASN A 245 -19.56 -17.77 -27.66
CA ASN A 245 -19.88 -18.00 -26.25
C ASN A 245 -18.69 -18.47 -25.43
N TYR A 246 -17.52 -18.58 -26.03
CA TYR A 246 -16.27 -18.99 -25.36
C TYR A 246 -15.15 -18.03 -25.70
N ASN A 247 -14.27 -17.84 -24.72
CA ASN A 247 -12.99 -17.15 -24.86
C ASN A 247 -11.85 -18.16 -24.67
N TYR A 248 -10.76 -17.96 -25.41
CA TYR A 248 -9.57 -18.79 -25.38
C TYR A 248 -8.35 -17.93 -25.09
N GLY A 249 -7.40 -18.43 -24.32
CA GLY A 249 -6.21 -17.66 -23.99
C GLY A 249 -5.00 -18.53 -23.63
N ILE A 250 -3.85 -17.91 -23.73
CA ILE A 250 -2.59 -18.42 -23.25
C ILE A 250 -1.92 -17.39 -22.36
N SER A 251 -1.46 -17.81 -21.20
CA SER A 251 -0.73 -16.99 -20.24
C SER A 251 0.70 -17.49 -20.14
N TYR A 252 1.66 -16.58 -20.26
CA TYR A 252 3.07 -16.83 -19.99
C TYR A 252 3.48 -16.16 -18.70
N LYS A 253 3.89 -16.94 -17.70
CA LYS A 253 4.42 -16.48 -16.43
C LYS A 253 5.94 -16.30 -16.54
N PHE A 254 6.41 -15.06 -16.29
CA PHE A 254 7.85 -14.77 -16.21
C PHE A 254 8.28 -14.64 -14.75
N ARG A 255 8.90 -15.69 -14.23
CA ARG A 255 9.29 -15.81 -12.81
C ARG A 255 8.08 -15.58 -11.89
N ASP A 256 8.31 -14.99 -10.70
CA ASP A 256 7.24 -14.64 -9.76
C ASP A 256 6.78 -13.17 -9.88
N TYR A 257 7.26 -12.47 -10.91
CA TYR A 257 7.03 -11.03 -11.08
C TYR A 257 5.81 -10.68 -11.89
N GLY A 258 5.32 -11.59 -12.74
CA GLY A 258 4.16 -11.28 -13.53
C GLY A 258 3.82 -12.31 -14.60
N ASN A 259 2.87 -11.92 -15.45
CA ASN A 259 2.42 -12.70 -16.59
C ASN A 259 2.08 -11.81 -17.79
N ILE A 260 2.20 -12.39 -18.96
CA ILE A 260 1.71 -11.84 -20.24
C ILE A 260 0.61 -12.79 -20.71
N ASP A 261 -0.54 -12.25 -21.04
CA ASP A 261 -1.69 -13.01 -21.51
C ASP A 261 -2.11 -12.54 -22.88
N LEU A 262 -2.21 -13.47 -23.80
CA LEU A 262 -2.81 -13.28 -25.11
C LEU A 262 -4.11 -14.09 -25.16
N SER A 263 -5.21 -13.43 -25.47
CA SER A 263 -6.51 -14.09 -25.54
C SER A 263 -7.33 -13.67 -26.74
N TYR A 264 -8.15 -14.61 -27.23
CA TYR A 264 -9.12 -14.40 -28.28
C TYR A 264 -10.51 -14.41 -27.65
N ILE A 265 -11.11 -13.23 -27.59
CA ILE A 265 -12.37 -13.02 -26.86
C ILE A 265 -13.51 -12.76 -27.82
N LYS A 266 -14.72 -13.16 -27.40
CA LYS A 266 -16.02 -13.00 -28.11
C LYS A 266 -16.04 -13.47 -29.58
N GLY A 267 -15.03 -14.21 -30.03
CA GLY A 267 -14.93 -14.84 -31.34
C GLY A 267 -14.37 -13.94 -32.47
N ASP A 268 -13.82 -12.76 -32.16
CA ASP A 268 -13.26 -11.85 -33.18
C ASP A 268 -12.22 -10.85 -32.67
N THR A 269 -11.91 -10.85 -31.38
CA THR A 269 -11.06 -9.81 -30.80
C THR A 269 -9.84 -10.38 -30.10
N LEU A 270 -8.65 -9.98 -30.51
CA LEU A 270 -7.42 -10.22 -29.75
C LEU A 270 -7.32 -9.26 -28.57
N ASN A 271 -6.99 -9.81 -27.42
CA ASN A 271 -6.80 -9.08 -26.18
C ASN A 271 -5.42 -9.41 -25.60
N LEU A 272 -4.63 -8.38 -25.36
CA LEU A 272 -3.31 -8.47 -24.73
C LEU A 272 -3.40 -7.87 -23.34
N SER A 273 -2.93 -8.59 -22.32
CA SER A 273 -2.71 -8.05 -21.00
C SER A 273 -1.32 -8.40 -20.47
N PHE A 274 -0.82 -7.50 -19.63
CA PHE A 274 0.49 -7.59 -19.00
C PHE A 274 0.33 -7.25 -17.53
N SER A 275 0.76 -8.15 -16.66
CA SER A 275 0.71 -7.95 -15.22
C SER A 275 2.11 -8.07 -14.64
N VAL A 276 2.51 -7.09 -13.83
CA VAL A 276 3.82 -7.06 -13.16
C VAL A 276 3.67 -6.58 -11.73
N GLY A 277 4.46 -7.16 -10.83
CA GLY A 277 4.43 -6.79 -9.43
C GLY A 277 5.37 -7.63 -8.59
N PHE A 278 5.19 -7.57 -7.30
CA PHE A 278 6.02 -8.29 -6.35
C PHE A 278 5.22 -8.68 -5.10
N SER A 279 5.77 -9.64 -4.34
CA SER A 279 5.33 -9.95 -3.00
C SER A 279 6.44 -9.59 -2.01
N SER A 280 6.10 -8.85 -0.96
CA SER A 280 7.06 -8.51 0.08
C SER A 280 7.45 -9.69 0.97
N LYS A 281 6.69 -10.80 0.94
CA LYS A 281 7.09 -12.08 1.54
C LYS A 281 8.24 -12.75 0.79
N LYS A 282 8.35 -12.49 -0.52
CA LYS A 282 9.40 -13.04 -1.38
C LYS A 282 10.21 -11.89 -1.97
N PRO A 283 11.10 -11.26 -1.20
CA PRO A 283 11.84 -10.09 -1.67
C PRO A 283 12.72 -10.47 -2.87
N LEU A 284 12.83 -9.54 -3.82
CA LEU A 284 13.64 -9.68 -5.04
C LEU A 284 15.12 -9.93 -4.77
N ARG A 285 15.60 -9.44 -3.62
CA ARG A 285 16.97 -9.69 -3.11
C ARG A 285 16.87 -10.24 -1.70
N LYS A 286 17.65 -11.27 -1.42
CA LYS A 286 17.87 -11.72 -0.02
C LYS A 286 18.46 -10.54 0.76
N LYS A 287 17.83 -10.16 1.87
CA LYS A 287 18.43 -9.18 2.80
C LYS A 287 19.80 -9.72 3.23
N LYS A 288 20.84 -8.93 3.05
CA LYS A 288 22.15 -9.26 3.64
C LYS A 288 21.97 -9.36 5.15
N LYS A 289 22.60 -10.36 5.76
CA LYS A 289 22.73 -10.38 7.22
C LYS A 289 23.43 -9.09 7.64
N PHE A 290 22.95 -8.50 8.73
CA PHE A 290 23.69 -7.43 9.36
C PHE A 290 24.93 -8.04 9.99
N GLU A 291 26.09 -7.59 9.55
CA GLU A 291 27.39 -7.89 10.15
C GLU A 291 27.90 -6.54 10.64
N PRO A 292 28.04 -6.34 11.96
CA PRO A 292 28.54 -5.07 12.47
C PRO A 292 29.99 -4.85 12.02
N THR A 293 30.28 -3.64 11.63
CA THR A 293 31.66 -3.18 11.45
C THR A 293 32.20 -2.85 12.83
N LEU A 294 33.17 -3.58 13.32
CA LEU A 294 33.86 -3.27 14.56
C LEU A 294 35.18 -2.53 14.25
N VAL A 295 35.41 -1.47 14.98
CA VAL A 295 36.61 -0.60 14.87
C VAL A 295 37.33 -0.68 16.20
N ASN A 296 38.65 -0.91 16.17
CA ASN A 296 39.50 -0.85 17.36
C ASN A 296 40.15 0.53 17.36
N SER A 297 40.05 1.25 18.47
CA SER A 297 40.77 2.50 18.65
C SER A 297 42.18 2.22 19.19
N ASP A 298 43.22 2.75 18.52
CA ASP A 298 44.64 2.62 18.95
C ASP A 298 45.01 3.65 20.03
N TYR A 299 44.08 4.22 20.74
CA TYR A 299 44.33 5.29 21.73
C TYR A 299 44.51 4.73 23.14
N GLN A 300 45.68 4.94 23.73
CA GLN A 300 45.93 4.68 25.15
C GLN A 300 45.57 5.92 25.96
N GLN A 301 44.41 5.89 26.62
CA GLN A 301 43.94 6.89 27.59
C GLN A 301 43.35 6.19 28.82
N ASP A 302 42.84 6.98 29.77
CA ASP A 302 42.08 6.48 30.92
C ASP A 302 41.01 5.44 30.48
N PRO A 303 40.97 4.23 31.08
CA PRO A 303 40.14 3.12 30.63
C PRO A 303 38.65 3.46 30.45
N LYS A 304 38.12 4.35 31.29
CA LYS A 304 36.72 4.77 31.17
C LYS A 304 36.48 5.63 29.94
N ASN A 305 37.38 6.53 29.63
CA ASN A 305 37.31 7.36 28.42
C ASN A 305 37.55 6.56 27.14
N GLU A 306 38.37 5.53 27.22
CA GLU A 306 38.63 4.60 26.13
C GLU A 306 37.38 3.79 25.79
N PHE A 307 36.71 3.23 26.81
CA PHE A 307 35.46 2.52 26.64
C PHE A 307 34.37 3.37 25.94
N TYR A 308 34.14 4.61 26.38
CA TYR A 308 33.12 5.46 25.76
C TYR A 308 33.49 5.88 24.35
N ARG A 309 34.76 6.02 24.03
CA ARG A 309 35.23 6.31 22.69
C ARG A 309 35.01 5.13 21.77
N ASP A 310 35.39 3.92 22.19
CA ASP A 310 35.14 2.69 21.45
C ASP A 310 33.65 2.50 21.20
N LEU A 311 32.80 2.75 22.20
CA LEU A 311 31.37 2.69 22.06
C LEU A 311 30.85 3.70 21.02
N LEU A 312 31.33 4.95 21.06
CA LEU A 312 30.95 5.98 20.10
C LEU A 312 31.36 5.63 18.67
N GLU A 313 32.62 5.21 18.46
CA GLU A 313 33.17 4.89 17.15
C GLU A 313 32.46 3.67 16.54
N ASN A 314 32.25 2.62 17.33
CA ASN A 314 31.61 1.40 16.88
C ASN A 314 30.12 1.62 16.55
N LEU A 315 29.41 2.39 17.35
CA LEU A 315 28.01 2.74 17.06
C LEU A 315 27.93 3.60 15.78
N ASN A 316 28.79 4.62 15.64
CA ASN A 316 28.82 5.50 14.47
C ASN A 316 29.17 4.74 13.17
N ALA A 317 30.13 3.82 13.22
CA ALA A 317 30.48 2.97 12.07
C ALA A 317 29.29 2.14 11.56
N ASN A 318 28.34 1.86 12.44
CA ASN A 318 27.11 1.14 12.13
C ASN A 318 25.88 2.07 11.98
N LYS A 319 26.10 3.39 11.88
CA LYS A 319 25.06 4.43 11.66
C LYS A 319 24.02 4.50 12.79
N LEU A 320 24.51 4.24 14.00
CA LEU A 320 23.80 4.41 15.25
C LEU A 320 24.48 5.54 16.02
N TYR A 321 23.80 6.64 16.20
CA TYR A 321 24.42 7.87 16.72
C TYR A 321 24.19 7.97 18.23
N LEU A 322 25.29 7.72 19.00
CA LEU A 322 25.26 7.82 20.45
C LEU A 322 24.98 9.26 20.88
N GLN A 323 23.99 9.43 21.76
CA GLN A 323 23.62 10.72 22.34
C GLN A 323 24.09 10.87 23.78
N THR A 324 23.94 9.81 24.59
CA THR A 324 24.45 9.74 25.95
C THR A 324 24.82 8.31 26.29
N ALA A 325 25.77 8.13 27.21
CA ALA A 325 26.09 6.84 27.81
C ALA A 325 26.45 7.02 29.29
N ASP A 326 26.01 6.07 30.11
CA ASP A 326 26.29 6.00 31.53
C ASP A 326 26.59 4.54 31.90
N LEU A 327 27.76 4.30 32.47
CA LEU A 327 28.25 2.99 32.86
C LEU A 327 28.34 2.95 34.41
N ASP A 328 27.49 2.13 35.01
CA ASP A 328 27.59 1.76 36.42
C ASP A 328 28.04 0.30 36.58
N ASP A 329 28.25 -0.16 37.82
CA ASP A 329 28.77 -1.51 38.14
C ASP A 329 27.92 -2.65 37.57
N LYS A 330 26.65 -2.41 37.24
CA LYS A 330 25.69 -3.45 36.79
C LYS A 330 25.03 -3.17 35.48
N ASN A 331 25.01 -1.93 35.03
CA ASN A 331 24.24 -1.53 33.87
C ASN A 331 25.01 -0.58 32.99
N LEU A 332 24.86 -0.75 31.67
CA LEU A 332 25.21 0.23 30.68
C LEU A 332 23.92 0.86 30.15
N SER A 333 23.71 2.14 30.44
CA SER A 333 22.60 2.92 29.90
C SER A 333 23.10 3.77 28.75
N LEU A 334 22.53 3.62 27.57
CA LEU A 334 22.88 4.42 26.40
C LEU A 334 21.63 4.96 25.70
N THR A 335 21.75 6.13 25.11
CA THR A 335 20.72 6.70 24.26
C THR A 335 21.25 6.90 22.87
N ILE A 336 20.47 6.48 21.88
CA ILE A 336 20.88 6.49 20.47
C ILE A 336 19.80 7.12 19.60
N ASP A 337 20.25 7.70 18.48
CA ASP A 337 19.42 8.08 17.34
C ASP A 337 19.87 7.29 16.10
N SER A 338 19.00 7.19 15.10
CA SER A 338 19.35 6.61 13.81
C SER A 338 18.50 7.18 12.69
N LEU A 339 19.15 7.64 11.64
CA LEU A 339 18.51 8.15 10.43
C LEU A 339 18.18 7.05 9.40
N GLU A 340 18.78 5.85 9.53
CA GLU A 340 18.64 4.78 8.54
C GLU A 340 17.63 3.71 8.91
N PHE A 341 17.31 3.53 10.18
CA PHE A 341 16.49 2.42 10.63
C PHE A 341 15.09 2.88 11.04
N VAL A 342 14.10 2.43 10.29
CA VAL A 342 12.68 2.76 10.55
C VAL A 342 12.11 1.98 11.75
N ASN A 343 12.65 0.79 12.06
CA ASN A 343 12.14 -0.05 13.14
C ASN A 343 12.95 0.17 14.44
N PRO A 344 12.37 0.83 15.46
CA PRO A 344 13.05 1.14 16.73
C PRO A 344 13.62 -0.09 17.41
N ILE A 345 12.89 -1.21 17.42
CA ILE A 345 13.34 -2.45 18.07
C ILE A 345 14.57 -3.03 17.35
N GLN A 346 14.62 -2.91 16.04
CA GLN A 346 15.71 -3.44 15.24
C GLN A 346 17.02 -2.68 15.49
N TYR A 347 16.99 -1.35 15.56
CA TYR A 347 18.21 -0.59 15.79
C TYR A 347 18.62 -0.59 17.26
N SER A 348 17.69 -0.66 18.23
CA SER A 348 18.07 -0.83 19.63
C SER A 348 18.76 -2.18 19.90
N SER A 349 18.27 -3.28 19.30
CA SER A 349 18.94 -4.58 19.43
C SER A 349 20.33 -4.61 18.79
N ARG A 350 20.53 -3.89 17.68
CA ARG A 350 21.84 -3.74 17.06
C ARG A 350 22.79 -2.94 17.93
N ALA A 351 22.30 -1.85 18.53
CA ALA A 351 23.08 -1.06 19.45
C ALA A 351 23.49 -1.85 20.70
N ALA A 352 22.56 -2.62 21.28
CA ALA A 352 22.86 -3.50 22.41
C ALA A 352 23.93 -4.55 22.07
N PHE A 353 23.88 -5.12 20.86
CA PHE A 353 24.89 -6.07 20.40
C PHE A 353 26.27 -5.45 20.21
N ILE A 354 26.32 -4.28 19.59
CA ILE A 354 27.59 -3.56 19.41
C ILE A 354 28.16 -3.17 20.78
N ALA A 355 27.32 -2.67 21.68
CA ALA A 355 27.72 -2.31 23.03
C ALA A 355 28.25 -3.52 23.81
N GLU A 356 27.61 -4.69 23.68
CA GLU A 356 28.10 -5.93 24.28
C GLU A 356 29.50 -6.31 23.76
N LYS A 357 29.75 -6.18 22.46
CA LYS A 357 31.06 -6.45 21.88
C LYS A 357 32.13 -5.46 22.36
N VAL A 358 31.77 -4.19 22.55
CA VAL A 358 32.66 -3.18 23.13
C VAL A 358 32.93 -3.47 24.59
N LEU A 359 31.93 -3.91 25.36
CA LEU A 359 32.12 -4.33 26.75
C LEU A 359 33.07 -5.53 26.85
N GLU A 360 32.87 -6.56 26.01
CA GLU A 360 33.73 -7.74 25.93
C GLU A 360 35.19 -7.34 25.61
N PHE A 361 35.39 -6.44 24.65
CA PHE A 361 36.71 -5.97 24.23
C PHE A 361 37.45 -5.18 25.34
N ASN A 362 36.71 -4.37 26.12
CA ASN A 362 37.23 -3.57 27.22
C ASN A 362 37.25 -4.32 28.56
N GLU A 363 36.96 -5.62 28.59
CA GLU A 363 36.89 -6.47 29.80
C GLU A 363 35.92 -5.94 30.88
N VAL A 364 34.88 -5.22 30.47
CA VAL A 364 33.85 -4.65 31.37
C VAL A 364 32.65 -5.57 31.42
N ASN A 365 32.21 -5.93 32.64
CA ASN A 365 31.07 -6.80 32.84
C ASN A 365 29.87 -6.03 33.40
N VAL A 366 28.72 -6.14 32.76
CA VAL A 366 27.44 -5.59 33.22
C VAL A 366 26.32 -6.62 33.08
N ASP A 367 25.31 -6.52 33.93
CA ASP A 367 24.14 -7.41 33.88
C ASP A 367 23.16 -7.04 32.80
N ASN A 368 22.98 -5.75 32.54
CA ASN A 368 22.01 -5.23 31.57
C ASN A 368 22.58 -4.11 30.70
N ILE A 369 22.03 -4.02 29.49
CA ILE A 369 22.25 -2.91 28.57
C ILE A 369 20.88 -2.26 28.30
N ASP A 370 20.70 -1.05 28.79
CA ASP A 370 19.49 -0.25 28.58
C ASP A 370 19.68 0.70 27.40
N VAL A 371 18.91 0.49 26.33
CA VAL A 371 18.99 1.30 25.11
C VAL A 371 17.80 2.22 25.01
N GLY A 372 18.01 3.50 25.27
CA GLY A 372 17.04 4.56 25.07
C GLY A 372 17.06 5.04 23.62
N LEU A 373 15.89 5.18 23.03
CA LEU A 373 15.73 5.66 21.66
C LEU A 373 15.33 7.12 21.66
N ILE A 374 16.14 7.94 20.99
CA ILE A 374 15.89 9.38 20.84
C ILE A 374 15.48 9.68 19.42
N THR A 375 14.57 10.59 19.25
CA THR A 375 14.21 11.19 17.96
C THR A 375 14.03 12.69 18.16
N ARG A 376 14.80 13.49 17.42
CA ARG A 376 14.77 14.95 17.52
C ARG A 376 14.85 15.45 18.98
N GLY A 377 15.82 14.93 19.72
CA GLY A 377 16.08 15.29 21.12
C GLY A 377 15.08 14.78 22.15
N VAL A 378 14.08 14.02 21.74
CA VAL A 378 13.05 13.47 22.62
C VAL A 378 13.26 11.97 22.80
N LYS A 379 13.41 11.50 24.02
CA LYS A 379 13.49 10.07 24.34
C LYS A 379 12.09 9.45 24.22
N ILE A 380 11.92 8.57 23.24
CA ILE A 380 10.62 8.01 22.88
C ILE A 380 10.33 6.70 23.62
N ASN A 381 11.35 5.86 23.83
CA ASN A 381 11.25 4.65 24.63
C ASN A 381 12.61 4.19 25.15
N GLU A 382 12.62 3.14 25.94
CA GLU A 382 13.82 2.45 26.42
C GLU A 382 13.59 0.94 26.41
N ILE A 383 14.58 0.20 25.95
CA ILE A 383 14.52 -1.26 25.86
C ILE A 383 15.70 -1.83 26.64
N SER A 384 15.42 -2.70 27.60
CA SER A 384 16.41 -3.33 28.45
C SER A 384 16.78 -4.72 27.93
N TYR A 385 18.06 -4.98 27.77
CA TYR A 385 18.62 -6.24 27.33
C TYR A 385 19.51 -6.84 28.42
N ARG A 386 19.34 -8.13 28.74
CA ARG A 386 20.32 -8.84 29.58
C ARG A 386 21.53 -9.21 28.75
N THR A 387 22.72 -8.92 29.26
CA THR A 387 23.98 -9.21 28.58
C THR A 387 24.12 -10.70 28.27
N SER A 388 23.75 -11.58 29.21
CA SER A 388 23.77 -13.03 29.01
C SER A 388 22.87 -13.52 27.87
N ASP A 389 21.74 -12.84 27.63
CA ASP A 389 20.83 -13.17 26.54
C ASP A 389 21.43 -12.76 25.17
N ILE A 390 22.20 -11.68 25.17
CA ILE A 390 22.90 -11.21 23.96
C ILE A 390 24.04 -12.18 23.58
N GLN A 391 24.81 -12.65 24.53
CA GLN A 391 25.96 -13.55 24.33
C GLN A 391 25.53 -14.94 23.84
N ASN A 392 24.44 -15.48 24.34
CA ASN A 392 23.96 -16.83 24.07
C ASN A 392 23.13 -16.98 22.77
N GLU A 393 22.72 -15.89 22.15
CA GLU A 393 21.86 -15.96 20.97
C GLU A 393 22.42 -15.17 19.76
N LYS A 394 22.21 -15.78 18.60
CA LYS A 394 22.35 -15.05 17.34
C LYS A 394 21.20 -14.04 17.26
N ILE A 395 21.45 -12.84 17.72
CA ILE A 395 20.54 -11.68 17.97
C ILE A 395 19.50 -11.43 16.88
N PHE A 396 19.74 -11.88 15.68
CA PHE A 396 18.82 -11.71 14.55
C PHE A 396 17.61 -12.66 14.57
N LYS A 397 17.51 -13.56 15.58
CA LYS A 397 16.38 -14.46 15.80
C LYS A 397 15.62 -14.18 17.09
N VAL A 398 16.05 -13.19 17.88
CA VAL A 398 15.39 -12.87 19.15
C VAL A 398 13.98 -12.39 18.86
N GLU A 399 13.00 -13.18 19.25
CA GLU A 399 11.65 -12.70 19.43
C GLU A 399 11.66 -11.73 20.62
N VAL A 400 11.83 -10.46 20.32
CA VAL A 400 11.92 -9.34 21.27
C VAL A 400 10.80 -9.34 22.32
N LYS A 401 9.66 -9.96 22.03
CA LYS A 401 8.51 -10.06 22.93
C LYS A 401 8.77 -10.83 24.24
N GLN A 402 9.74 -11.71 24.27
CA GLN A 402 9.96 -12.57 25.45
C GLN A 402 11.11 -12.12 26.37
N ARG A 403 12.05 -11.27 25.87
CA ARG A 403 13.31 -11.01 26.57
C ARG A 403 13.64 -9.54 26.81
N THR A 404 12.85 -8.63 26.29
CA THR A 404 13.07 -7.20 26.43
C THR A 404 11.91 -6.56 27.19
N LYS A 405 12.23 -5.69 28.15
CA LYS A 405 11.25 -4.83 28.80
C LYS A 405 11.24 -3.48 28.10
N ILE A 406 10.14 -3.19 27.42
CA ILE A 406 9.91 -1.84 26.90
C ILE A 406 9.46 -0.98 28.07
N LYS A 407 10.20 0.07 28.35
CA LYS A 407 9.91 1.03 29.40
C LYS A 407 9.39 2.33 28.80
N ASN A 408 8.51 3.02 29.52
CA ASN A 408 8.17 4.41 29.25
C ASN A 408 9.18 5.29 30.01
N PRO A 409 10.26 5.76 29.36
CA PRO A 409 11.33 6.44 30.06
C PRO A 409 10.93 7.85 30.49
N PRO A 410 11.56 8.40 31.52
CA PRO A 410 11.50 9.84 31.75
C PRO A 410 12.17 10.60 30.60
N PRO A 411 11.92 11.89 30.47
CA PRO A 411 12.72 12.76 29.60
C PRO A 411 14.22 12.60 29.86
N VAL A 412 15.04 12.78 28.84
CA VAL A 412 16.49 12.66 28.98
C VAL A 412 17.01 13.78 29.86
N ASP A 413 17.67 13.41 30.95
CA ASP A 413 18.42 14.35 31.78
C ASP A 413 19.89 14.35 31.33
N TYR A 414 20.20 15.21 30.41
CA TYR A 414 21.55 15.36 29.86
C TYR A 414 22.60 15.82 30.89
N LYS A 415 22.27 16.11 32.11
CA LYS A 415 23.21 16.50 33.16
C LYS A 415 23.67 15.34 34.04
N LYS A 416 22.99 14.19 33.98
CA LYS A 416 23.26 13.04 34.83
C LYS A 416 24.14 11.97 34.19
N ASP A 417 24.12 11.90 32.83
CA ASP A 417 24.84 10.85 32.14
C ASP A 417 26.35 11.12 32.14
N ASP A 418 27.14 10.08 32.31
CA ASP A 418 28.59 10.16 32.39
C ASP A 418 29.25 10.68 31.12
N PHE A 419 28.79 10.21 29.98
CA PHE A 419 29.38 10.52 28.68
C PHE A 419 28.38 11.19 27.75
N ARG A 420 28.86 12.24 27.06
CA ARG A 420 28.11 12.91 25.99
C ARG A 420 29.05 13.27 24.85
N PRO A 421 28.77 12.77 23.65
CA PRO A 421 29.48 13.25 22.47
C PRO A 421 29.29 14.76 22.31
N LEU A 422 30.34 15.44 21.93
CA LEU A 422 30.27 16.85 21.56
C LEU A 422 29.47 16.98 20.26
N VAL A 423 28.27 17.52 20.35
CA VAL A 423 27.41 17.82 19.21
C VAL A 423 27.44 19.32 18.95
N ILE A 424 27.96 19.70 17.80
CA ILE A 424 28.03 21.11 17.38
C ILE A 424 26.81 21.44 16.54
N PHE A 425 26.06 22.43 16.93
CA PHE A 425 24.93 22.97 16.18
C PHE A 425 25.33 24.29 15.47
N PRO A 426 24.70 24.60 14.29
CA PRO A 426 23.72 23.79 13.58
C PRO A 426 24.34 22.58 12.87
N MET A 427 23.67 21.44 12.90
CA MET A 427 23.99 20.33 12.02
C MET A 427 23.21 20.47 10.72
N ILE A 428 23.87 20.37 9.59
CA ILE A 428 23.27 20.53 8.27
C ILE A 428 23.43 19.24 7.50
N GLN A 429 22.32 18.67 7.07
CA GLN A 429 22.28 17.55 6.17
C GLN A 429 21.60 17.96 4.87
N THR A 430 22.33 17.82 3.75
CA THR A 430 21.82 18.11 2.41
C THR A 430 21.83 16.85 1.57
N MET A 431 20.72 16.57 0.90
CA MET A 431 20.56 15.45 -0.04
C MET A 431 20.07 15.96 -1.38
N ILE A 432 20.61 15.39 -2.46
CA ILE A 432 20.13 15.62 -3.82
C ILE A 432 19.42 14.34 -4.26
N GLU A 433 18.18 14.46 -4.64
CA GLU A 433 17.32 13.34 -4.99
C GLU A 433 16.56 13.58 -6.30
N PRO A 434 16.19 12.50 -7.04
CA PRO A 434 15.22 12.60 -8.11
C PRO A 434 13.88 13.10 -7.55
N ASP A 435 13.29 14.08 -8.22
CA ASP A 435 11.92 14.53 -7.93
C ASP A 435 10.96 13.88 -8.92
N ILE A 436 10.14 12.96 -8.43
CA ILE A 436 9.15 12.25 -9.23
C ILE A 436 7.77 12.64 -8.70
N GLU A 437 7.00 13.32 -9.54
CA GLU A 437 5.63 13.71 -9.25
C GLU A 437 4.68 12.88 -10.08
N THR A 438 3.63 12.36 -9.45
CA THR A 438 2.59 11.60 -10.13
C THR A 438 1.20 12.02 -9.66
N HIS A 439 0.29 12.15 -10.60
CA HIS A 439 -1.14 12.33 -10.32
C HIS A 439 -1.93 11.27 -11.08
N ILE A 440 -2.61 10.39 -10.35
CA ILE A 440 -3.29 9.21 -10.89
C ILE A 440 -4.81 9.38 -10.77
N GLY A 441 -5.53 8.92 -11.79
CA GLY A 441 -6.99 8.86 -11.77
C GLY A 441 -7.69 10.16 -12.14
N SER A 442 -7.04 11.05 -12.89
CA SER A 442 -7.66 12.23 -13.47
C SER A 442 -8.75 11.86 -14.47
N PRO A 443 -9.79 12.69 -14.65
CA PRO A 443 -10.87 12.41 -15.62
C PRO A 443 -10.38 12.31 -17.08
N GLU A 444 -9.31 13.00 -17.43
CA GLU A 444 -8.82 13.06 -18.81
C GLU A 444 -7.76 12.03 -19.14
N ARG A 445 -6.97 11.64 -18.12
CA ARG A 445 -5.81 10.76 -18.30
C ARG A 445 -5.58 9.93 -17.05
N PHE A 446 -5.18 8.67 -17.24
CA PHE A 446 -4.88 7.77 -16.12
C PHE A 446 -3.80 8.33 -15.20
N MET A 447 -2.70 8.84 -15.76
CA MET A 447 -1.57 9.35 -14.99
C MET A 447 -0.94 10.56 -15.66
N TYR A 448 -0.83 11.65 -14.91
CA TYR A 448 0.12 12.72 -15.18
C TYR A 448 1.40 12.45 -14.39
N TRP A 449 2.52 12.81 -14.96
CA TRP A 449 3.81 12.64 -14.31
C TRP A 449 4.74 13.81 -14.60
N GLY A 450 5.66 14.04 -13.67
CA GLY A 450 6.76 14.97 -13.81
C GLY A 450 8.03 14.36 -13.22
N ILE A 451 9.15 14.69 -13.79
CA ILE A 451 10.48 14.38 -13.30
C ILE A 451 11.30 15.64 -13.13
N GLY A 452 12.10 15.66 -12.11
CA GLY A 452 12.97 16.76 -11.76
C GLY A 452 14.10 16.30 -10.84
N VAL A 453 14.79 17.27 -10.28
CA VAL A 453 15.78 17.09 -9.22
C VAL A 453 15.37 17.96 -8.06
N ARG A 454 15.48 17.46 -6.84
CA ARG A 454 15.24 18.24 -5.62
C ARG A 454 16.43 18.22 -4.69
N VAL A 455 16.64 19.33 -4.02
CA VAL A 455 17.55 19.48 -2.89
C VAL A 455 16.72 19.46 -1.62
N VAL A 456 17.03 18.54 -0.75
CA VAL A 456 16.39 18.40 0.57
C VAL A 456 17.41 18.76 1.62
N ASN A 457 17.05 19.71 2.50
CA ASN A 457 17.90 20.10 3.62
C ASN A 457 17.17 19.84 4.93
N GLU A 458 17.89 19.27 5.88
CA GLU A 458 17.54 19.22 7.28
C GLU A 458 18.62 19.98 8.06
N ILE A 459 18.23 21.10 8.67
CA ILE A 459 19.11 21.95 9.47
C ILE A 459 18.66 21.85 10.90
N GLN A 460 19.38 21.12 11.71
CA GLN A 460 19.11 20.98 13.13
C GLN A 460 19.77 22.13 13.89
N LEU A 461 18.98 23.11 14.31
CA LEU A 461 19.46 24.30 15.02
C LEU A 461 19.87 24.01 16.47
N ASN A 462 19.17 23.08 17.09
CA ASN A 462 19.46 22.49 18.40
C ASN A 462 18.77 21.14 18.49
N ARG A 463 18.85 20.46 19.63
CA ARG A 463 18.31 19.10 19.80
C ARG A 463 16.82 18.95 19.47
N ASN A 464 16.04 20.02 19.63
CA ASN A 464 14.58 20.01 19.51
C ASN A 464 14.05 20.82 18.33
N THR A 465 14.88 21.67 17.72
CA THR A 465 14.48 22.63 16.67
C THR A 465 15.16 22.29 15.36
N THR A 466 14.35 22.08 14.33
CA THR A 466 14.82 21.70 13.00
C THR A 466 14.17 22.55 11.92
N ILE A 467 14.93 22.99 10.94
CA ILE A 467 14.42 23.56 9.69
C ILE A 467 14.49 22.46 8.63
N ASN A 468 13.34 22.14 8.05
CA ASN A 468 13.23 21.21 6.94
C ASN A 468 12.87 21.96 5.67
N SER A 469 13.60 21.74 4.58
CA SER A 469 13.28 22.35 3.30
C SER A 469 13.43 21.39 2.13
N SER A 470 12.63 21.59 1.10
CA SER A 470 12.79 20.92 -0.18
C SER A 470 12.53 21.90 -1.31
N ILE A 471 13.54 22.08 -2.15
CA ILE A 471 13.50 22.93 -3.34
C ILE A 471 13.68 22.00 -4.55
N ALA A 472 12.80 22.10 -5.52
CA ALA A 472 12.80 21.25 -6.70
C ALA A 472 12.99 22.06 -7.99
N HIS A 473 13.67 21.45 -8.96
CA HIS A 473 13.80 21.94 -10.33
C HIS A 473 13.12 20.98 -11.29
N LYS A 474 12.14 21.47 -12.08
CA LYS A 474 11.44 20.70 -13.09
C LYS A 474 12.35 20.44 -14.30
N ILE A 475 12.33 19.21 -14.81
CA ILE A 475 13.03 18.84 -16.06
C ILE A 475 12.01 18.58 -17.15
N LYS A 476 11.00 17.76 -16.88
CA LYS A 476 9.96 17.40 -17.84
C LYS A 476 8.70 16.96 -17.12
N ASN A 477 7.55 17.33 -17.66
CA ASN A 477 6.27 16.89 -17.11
C ASN A 477 5.21 16.71 -18.23
N THR A 478 4.05 16.18 -17.83
CA THR A 478 2.86 16.04 -18.68
C THR A 478 1.66 16.79 -18.12
N PHE A 479 1.86 17.65 -17.11
CA PHE A 479 0.78 18.37 -16.44
C PHE A 479 0.14 19.43 -17.35
N ASP A 480 0.87 19.96 -18.31
CA ASP A 480 0.38 20.93 -19.31
C ASP A 480 -0.79 20.39 -20.16
N GLU A 481 -0.95 19.08 -20.24
CA GLU A 481 -2.06 18.44 -20.94
C GLU A 481 -3.37 18.43 -20.15
N LYS A 482 -3.38 18.94 -18.91
CA LYS A 482 -4.58 19.01 -18.06
C LYS A 482 -5.59 20.00 -18.63
N ARG A 483 -6.86 19.65 -18.47
CA ARG A 483 -7.99 20.56 -18.73
C ARG A 483 -8.43 21.23 -17.44
N SER A 484 -8.95 22.45 -17.58
CA SER A 484 -9.57 23.15 -16.45
C SER A 484 -10.80 22.39 -15.94
N TYR A 485 -10.95 22.37 -14.63
CA TYR A 485 -12.14 21.81 -13.99
C TYR A 485 -13.28 22.84 -14.00
N PRO A 486 -14.55 22.39 -14.03
CA PRO A 486 -15.69 23.28 -13.85
C PRO A 486 -15.66 23.92 -12.47
N ASP A 487 -16.29 25.07 -12.36
CA ASP A 487 -16.40 25.80 -11.09
C ASP A 487 -17.03 24.95 -9.98
N SER A 488 -16.52 25.10 -8.77
CA SER A 488 -16.99 24.41 -7.57
C SER A 488 -17.66 25.40 -6.62
N LYS A 489 -18.75 24.98 -5.99
CA LYS A 489 -19.42 25.76 -4.93
C LYS A 489 -18.60 25.80 -3.62
N MET A 490 -17.75 24.81 -3.41
CA MET A 490 -16.82 24.75 -2.27
C MET A 490 -15.42 25.09 -2.72
N GLU A 491 -14.63 25.64 -1.81
CA GLU A 491 -13.22 25.88 -2.06
C GLU A 491 -12.49 24.59 -2.44
N ARG A 492 -11.69 24.66 -3.48
CA ARG A 492 -10.87 23.53 -3.95
C ARG A 492 -9.60 23.47 -3.13
N VAL A 493 -9.55 22.57 -2.18
CA VAL A 493 -8.44 22.47 -1.21
C VAL A 493 -7.42 21.38 -1.54
N ARG A 494 -7.75 20.45 -2.45
CA ARG A 494 -6.86 19.34 -2.87
C ARG A 494 -6.93 19.02 -4.37
N THR A 495 -8.06 19.23 -5.01
CA THR A 495 -8.26 18.89 -6.42
C THR A 495 -7.42 19.75 -7.38
N GLU A 496 -6.93 20.89 -6.94
CA GLU A 496 -6.04 21.79 -7.68
C GLU A 496 -4.55 21.42 -7.61
N ILE A 497 -4.20 20.29 -7.02
CA ILE A 497 -2.78 19.89 -6.94
C ILE A 497 -2.09 19.84 -8.31
N VAL A 498 -2.85 19.53 -9.37
CA VAL A 498 -2.31 19.51 -10.73
C VAL A 498 -2.00 20.93 -11.23
N ASP A 499 -2.77 21.93 -10.82
CA ASP A 499 -2.52 23.34 -11.14
C ASP A 499 -1.19 23.79 -10.52
N TYR A 500 -0.94 23.43 -9.24
CA TYR A 500 0.36 23.66 -8.59
C TYR A 500 1.53 22.95 -9.26
N LEU A 501 1.29 21.80 -9.90
CA LEU A 501 2.34 21.09 -10.65
C LEU A 501 2.56 21.65 -12.05
N GLN A 502 1.52 22.24 -12.64
CA GLN A 502 1.53 22.85 -13.97
C GLN A 502 2.15 24.25 -13.92
N GLU A 503 1.63 25.12 -13.05
CA GLU A 503 1.93 26.54 -12.98
C GLU A 503 3.18 26.86 -12.16
N ALA A 504 3.67 25.92 -11.32
CA ALA A 504 4.91 26.13 -10.59
C ALA A 504 6.06 26.53 -11.52
N ASP A 505 6.89 27.42 -11.07
CA ASP A 505 8.11 27.82 -11.77
C ASP A 505 9.06 26.64 -12.01
N ASP A 506 10.08 26.84 -12.85
CA ASP A 506 11.11 25.81 -13.08
C ASP A 506 11.82 25.40 -11.78
N VAL A 507 12.05 26.39 -10.88
CA VAL A 507 12.54 26.14 -9.52
C VAL A 507 11.48 26.59 -8.53
N TYR A 508 11.04 25.66 -7.68
CA TYR A 508 9.96 25.91 -6.74
C TYR A 508 10.20 25.27 -5.37
N VAL A 509 9.61 25.84 -4.33
CA VAL A 509 9.70 25.37 -2.94
C VAL A 509 8.57 24.37 -2.69
N LYS A 510 8.90 23.13 -2.41
CA LYS A 510 7.92 22.11 -2.02
C LYS A 510 7.45 22.31 -0.58
N TYR A 511 8.37 22.55 0.31
CA TYR A 511 8.14 22.95 1.71
C TYR A 511 9.37 23.67 2.28
N LEU A 512 9.13 24.52 3.26
CA LEU A 512 10.15 25.16 4.10
C LEU A 512 9.54 25.39 5.47
N GLN A 513 9.90 24.60 6.44
CA GLN A 513 9.23 24.51 7.73
C GLN A 513 10.22 24.49 8.87
N LEU A 514 9.97 25.33 9.87
CA LEU A 514 10.59 25.28 11.20
C LEU A 514 9.73 24.41 12.11
N ASP A 515 10.31 23.40 12.73
CA ASP A 515 9.67 22.52 13.70
C ASP A 515 10.37 22.57 15.04
N TYR A 516 9.59 22.64 16.11
CA TYR A 516 10.03 22.43 17.48
C TYR A 516 9.26 21.24 18.07
N ILE A 517 9.98 20.23 18.56
CA ILE A 517 9.40 19.01 19.14
C ILE A 517 9.98 18.81 20.54
N ASN A 518 9.12 18.58 21.52
CA ASN A 518 9.57 18.25 22.86
C ASN A 518 8.55 17.33 23.59
N SER A 519 8.95 16.81 24.74
CA SER A 519 8.08 16.04 25.62
C SER A 519 7.63 16.87 26.80
N PHE A 520 6.33 16.79 27.13
CA PHE A 520 5.77 17.38 28.33
C PHE A 520 5.90 16.43 29.52
N SER A 521 5.81 15.13 29.27
CA SER A 521 6.04 14.06 30.23
C SER A 521 6.45 12.79 29.48
N LYS A 522 6.73 11.70 30.19
CA LYS A 522 7.17 10.41 29.62
C LYS A 522 6.26 9.82 28.52
N ASN A 523 4.99 10.25 28.45
CA ASN A 523 4.02 9.71 27.49
C ASN A 523 3.36 10.81 26.65
N THR A 524 3.70 12.08 26.89
CA THR A 524 3.08 13.21 26.23
C THR A 524 4.12 14.05 25.51
N PHE A 525 3.85 14.33 24.27
CA PHE A 525 4.74 15.02 23.36
C PHE A 525 3.98 16.18 22.70
N TYR A 526 4.69 17.20 22.28
CA TYR A 526 4.11 18.28 21.52
C TYR A 526 5.03 18.73 20.40
N ARG A 527 4.42 19.21 19.35
CA ARG A 527 5.07 19.77 18.16
C ARG A 527 4.47 21.12 17.86
N LEU A 528 5.33 22.08 17.56
CA LEU A 528 4.98 23.39 17.01
C LEU A 528 5.74 23.56 15.70
N GLY A 529 5.06 24.00 14.66
CA GLY A 529 5.69 24.21 13.37
C GLY A 529 5.15 25.44 12.67
N ALA A 530 5.98 26.09 11.86
CA ALA A 530 5.59 27.25 11.06
C ALA A 530 6.36 27.31 9.75
N GLY A 531 5.73 27.80 8.69
CA GLY A 531 6.34 27.99 7.38
C GLY A 531 5.48 27.52 6.23
N TYR A 532 6.11 27.16 5.13
CA TYR A 532 5.47 26.53 3.96
C TYR A 532 5.38 25.04 4.23
N LEU A 533 4.23 24.59 4.76
CA LEU A 533 4.04 23.24 5.31
C LEU A 533 4.00 22.19 4.20
N GLU A 534 3.48 22.57 3.06
CA GLU A 534 3.34 21.74 1.86
C GLU A 534 3.26 22.59 0.59
N LYS A 535 3.08 21.96 -0.58
CA LYS A 535 2.95 22.67 -1.86
C LYS A 535 1.80 23.67 -1.90
N MET A 536 0.65 23.33 -1.28
CA MET A 536 -0.58 24.10 -1.39
C MET A 536 -0.82 25.04 -0.20
N TYR A 537 -0.24 24.77 0.96
CA TYR A 537 -0.52 25.52 2.17
C TYR A 537 0.73 25.85 2.98
N GLY A 538 0.75 27.05 3.53
CA GLY A 538 1.71 27.51 4.53
C GLY A 538 0.98 28.10 5.74
N GLY A 539 1.66 28.18 6.87
CA GLY A 539 1.10 28.73 8.10
C GLY A 539 1.71 28.13 9.35
N PHE A 540 0.88 27.96 10.37
CA PHE A 540 1.24 27.42 11.68
C PHE A 540 0.57 26.07 11.90
N THR A 541 1.30 25.14 12.49
CA THR A 541 0.82 23.81 12.90
C THR A 541 1.20 23.55 14.36
N SER A 542 0.32 22.90 15.10
CA SER A 542 0.60 22.40 16.44
C SER A 542 -0.08 21.05 16.68
N GLU A 543 0.58 20.21 17.42
CA GLU A 543 0.04 18.90 17.81
C GLU A 543 0.43 18.60 19.26
N PHE A 544 -0.50 18.07 20.03
CA PHE A 544 -0.28 17.50 21.33
C PHE A 544 -0.61 16.01 21.29
N LEU A 545 0.37 15.15 21.55
CA LEU A 545 0.28 13.70 21.39
C LEU A 545 0.44 13.00 22.75
N TYR A 546 -0.52 12.15 23.08
CA TYR A 546 -0.42 11.15 24.14
C TYR A 546 -0.14 9.78 23.53
N LYS A 547 1.04 9.21 23.82
CA LYS A 547 1.46 7.90 23.29
C LYS A 547 2.28 7.12 24.32
N PRO A 548 1.65 6.33 25.19
CA PRO A 548 2.37 5.38 26.03
C PRO A 548 2.94 4.24 25.19
N PHE A 549 4.23 3.96 25.31
CA PHE A 549 4.92 2.95 24.50
C PHE A 549 4.63 1.51 24.91
N ASP A 550 4.16 1.28 26.12
CA ASP A 550 3.68 -0.01 26.63
C ASP A 550 2.25 -0.33 26.17
N LYS A 551 1.58 0.57 25.48
CA LYS A 551 0.21 0.43 24.97
C LYS A 551 0.17 0.51 23.45
N TYR A 552 -0.82 -0.13 22.88
CA TYR A 552 -1.09 -0.10 21.43
C TYR A 552 -1.99 1.06 21.01
N PHE A 553 -2.18 2.02 21.87
CA PHE A 553 -3.05 3.19 21.69
C PHE A 553 -2.24 4.48 21.61
N ALA A 554 -2.71 5.42 20.80
CA ALA A 554 -2.26 6.79 20.80
C ALA A 554 -3.45 7.72 20.55
N ALA A 555 -3.37 8.95 21.07
CA ALA A 555 -4.34 10.00 20.81
C ALA A 555 -3.63 11.33 20.65
N SER A 556 -4.08 12.18 19.69
CA SER A 556 -3.55 13.53 19.55
C SER A 556 -4.64 14.54 19.24
N ILE A 557 -4.38 15.79 19.62
CA ILE A 557 -5.14 16.95 19.16
C ILE A 557 -4.21 17.74 18.26
N GLU A 558 -4.65 17.98 17.04
CA GLU A 558 -3.93 18.75 16.03
C GLU A 558 -4.70 20.02 15.68
N TYR A 559 -3.98 21.13 15.57
CA TYR A 559 -4.50 22.42 15.12
C TYR A 559 -3.57 23.02 14.08
N ASN A 560 -4.13 23.42 12.93
CA ASN A 560 -3.41 24.08 11.87
C ASN A 560 -4.14 25.36 11.48
N LYS A 561 -3.43 26.48 11.40
CA LYS A 561 -3.92 27.76 10.84
C LYS A 561 -3.12 28.03 9.58
N VAL A 562 -3.77 27.94 8.43
CA VAL A 562 -3.09 27.91 7.14
C VAL A 562 -3.69 28.91 6.15
N LYS A 563 -2.86 29.33 5.23
CA LYS A 563 -3.20 30.15 4.08
C LYS A 563 -2.75 29.40 2.80
N LYS A 564 -3.56 29.49 1.74
CA LYS A 564 -3.28 28.85 0.46
C LYS A 564 -2.11 29.54 -0.21
N ARG A 565 -1.12 28.79 -0.68
CA ARG A 565 0.05 29.31 -1.41
C ARG A 565 -0.33 29.66 -2.84
N ASP A 566 0.43 30.52 -3.49
CA ASP A 566 0.31 30.76 -4.91
C ASP A 566 0.77 29.54 -5.72
N TYR A 567 0.26 29.43 -6.94
CA TYR A 567 0.53 28.33 -7.85
C TYR A 567 1.97 28.30 -8.37
N ASP A 568 2.65 29.44 -8.40
CA ASP A 568 4.06 29.56 -8.81
C ASP A 568 5.04 28.75 -7.96
N GLY A 569 4.59 28.36 -6.76
CA GLY A 569 5.37 27.58 -5.81
C GLY A 569 6.51 28.36 -5.13
N ARG A 570 6.50 29.69 -5.20
CA ARG A 570 7.45 30.58 -4.49
C ARG A 570 6.96 30.89 -3.08
N PHE A 571 7.05 32.16 -2.67
CA PHE A 571 6.79 32.59 -1.29
C PHE A 571 5.47 33.33 -1.12
N ASP A 572 4.68 33.47 -2.17
CA ASP A 572 3.43 34.21 -2.16
C ASP A 572 2.24 33.34 -1.73
N PHE A 573 1.16 34.02 -1.34
CA PHE A 573 -0.06 33.40 -0.85
C PHE A 573 -1.29 33.99 -1.55
N LEU A 574 -2.22 33.11 -1.91
CA LEU A 574 -3.58 33.46 -2.34
C LEU A 574 -4.44 33.92 -1.16
N GLU A 575 -5.65 34.38 -1.43
CA GLU A 575 -6.53 34.93 -0.38
C GLU A 575 -7.11 33.90 0.60
N TYR A 576 -7.29 32.66 0.15
CA TYR A 576 -7.95 31.64 0.97
C TYR A 576 -7.15 31.30 2.21
N LYS A 577 -7.81 31.44 3.37
CA LYS A 577 -7.26 31.11 4.68
C LYS A 577 -8.27 30.28 5.49
N THR A 578 -7.80 29.31 6.24
CA THR A 578 -8.64 28.48 7.07
C THR A 578 -7.88 27.97 8.29
N TYR A 579 -8.61 27.30 9.19
CA TYR A 579 -8.00 26.49 10.23
C TYR A 579 -8.61 25.10 10.22
N THR A 580 -7.81 24.11 10.55
CA THR A 580 -8.24 22.73 10.77
C THR A 580 -8.00 22.34 12.23
N THR A 581 -8.84 21.48 12.76
CA THR A 581 -8.68 20.92 14.10
C THR A 581 -9.12 19.49 14.07
N HIS A 582 -8.27 18.57 14.50
CA HIS A 582 -8.60 17.15 14.52
C HIS A 582 -8.25 16.52 15.86
N LEU A 583 -9.19 15.74 16.38
CA LEU A 583 -8.93 14.73 17.39
C LEU A 583 -8.60 13.43 16.66
N ASN A 584 -7.36 12.99 16.80
CA ASN A 584 -6.87 11.76 16.19
C ASN A 584 -6.71 10.68 17.24
N THR A 585 -7.16 9.47 16.94
CA THR A 585 -6.89 8.29 17.76
C THR A 585 -6.33 7.19 16.88
N ALA A 586 -5.43 6.40 17.43
CA ALA A 586 -4.83 5.28 16.72
C ALA A 586 -4.77 4.06 17.66
N TYR A 587 -5.10 2.89 17.11
CA TYR A 587 -4.98 1.63 17.81
C TYR A 587 -4.31 0.60 16.91
N TYR A 588 -3.26 -0.04 17.42
CA TYR A 588 -2.52 -1.07 16.69
C TYR A 588 -2.91 -2.45 17.17
N ILE A 589 -3.26 -3.35 16.26
CA ILE A 589 -3.59 -4.76 16.52
C ILE A 589 -2.37 -5.61 16.12
N PRO A 590 -1.52 -6.04 17.09
CA PRO A 590 -0.25 -6.71 16.78
C PRO A 590 -0.40 -8.05 16.08
N SER A 591 -1.44 -8.82 16.41
CA SER A 591 -1.68 -10.16 15.86
C SER A 591 -1.86 -10.16 14.34
N GLN A 592 -2.41 -9.06 13.80
CA GLN A 592 -2.69 -8.90 12.37
C GLN A 592 -1.83 -7.80 11.70
N ASN A 593 -1.01 -7.09 12.49
CA ASN A 593 -0.29 -5.89 12.05
C ASN A 593 -1.21 -4.80 11.48
N ILE A 594 -2.42 -4.66 12.03
CA ILE A 594 -3.40 -3.67 11.59
C ILE A 594 -3.28 -2.42 12.45
N LEU A 595 -3.26 -1.26 11.80
CA LEU A 595 -3.36 0.05 12.40
C LEU A 595 -4.73 0.65 12.06
N LEU A 596 -5.52 0.92 13.08
CA LEU A 596 -6.78 1.65 12.98
C LEU A 596 -6.53 3.09 13.38
N LYS A 597 -6.96 4.05 12.55
CA LYS A 597 -6.93 5.48 12.90
C LYS A 597 -8.31 6.09 12.70
N LEU A 598 -8.72 6.92 13.64
CA LEU A 598 -9.92 7.72 13.54
C LEU A 598 -9.55 9.17 13.76
N SER A 599 -9.88 10.03 12.80
CA SER A 599 -9.72 11.48 12.87
C SER A 599 -11.09 12.14 12.83
N ILE A 600 -11.41 12.97 13.80
CA ILE A 600 -12.69 13.71 13.88
C ILE A 600 -12.35 15.19 13.95
N GLY A 601 -12.96 16.01 13.10
CA GLY A 601 -12.65 17.42 13.16
C GLY A 601 -13.17 18.27 12.02
N LYS A 602 -12.55 19.45 11.88
CA LYS A 602 -12.78 20.41 10.80
C LYS A 602 -11.67 20.28 9.77
N TYR A 603 -12.06 20.12 8.51
CA TYR A 603 -11.16 19.92 7.36
C TYR A 603 -10.86 21.26 6.65
N LEU A 604 -9.99 21.18 5.65
CA LEU A 604 -9.46 22.35 4.93
C LEU A 604 -10.53 23.19 4.20
N ALA A 605 -11.57 22.58 3.67
CA ALA A 605 -12.68 23.30 3.02
C ALA A 605 -13.68 23.92 4.02
N GLY A 606 -13.42 23.82 5.31
CA GLY A 606 -14.29 24.31 6.37
C GLY A 606 -15.36 23.33 6.83
N ASP A 607 -15.49 22.21 6.15
CA ASP A 607 -16.38 21.10 6.44
C ASP A 607 -15.98 20.37 7.73
N LYS A 608 -16.95 19.72 8.39
CA LYS A 608 -16.74 18.95 9.62
C LYS A 608 -17.14 17.51 9.40
N GLY A 609 -16.39 16.59 9.96
CA GLY A 609 -16.66 15.18 9.80
C GLY A 609 -15.63 14.27 10.44
N TYR A 610 -15.52 13.06 9.90
CA TYR A 610 -14.56 12.08 10.38
C TYR A 610 -13.91 11.32 9.22
N THR A 611 -12.70 10.82 9.48
CA THR A 611 -11.97 9.90 8.62
C THR A 611 -11.60 8.66 9.43
N LEU A 612 -11.97 7.48 8.93
CA LEU A 612 -11.53 6.18 9.41
C LEU A 612 -10.49 5.61 8.44
N ASP A 613 -9.29 5.30 8.93
CA ASP A 613 -8.22 4.62 8.18
C ASP A 613 -7.99 3.24 8.80
N ILE A 614 -8.02 2.22 7.97
CA ILE A 614 -7.69 0.85 8.32
C ILE A 614 -6.56 0.41 7.42
N SER A 615 -5.38 0.26 8.00
CA SER A 615 -4.17 -0.07 7.25
C SER A 615 -3.39 -1.21 7.89
N ARG A 616 -2.76 -2.03 7.06
CA ARG A 616 -1.88 -3.10 7.49
C ARG A 616 -0.44 -2.74 7.19
N ARG A 617 0.41 -2.78 8.22
CA ARG A 617 1.85 -2.58 8.09
C ARG A 617 2.53 -3.93 7.95
N MET A 618 3.30 -4.09 6.90
CA MET A 618 4.02 -5.33 6.58
C MET A 618 5.44 -5.28 7.15
N PRO A 619 6.05 -6.44 7.49
CA PRO A 619 7.42 -6.48 8.02
C PRO A 619 8.49 -5.87 7.09
N SER A 620 8.19 -5.80 5.80
CA SER A 620 9.03 -5.15 4.79
C SER A 620 9.02 -3.61 4.85
N GLY A 621 8.15 -3.01 5.68
CA GLY A 621 7.92 -1.57 5.76
C GLY A 621 6.79 -1.05 4.85
N TRP A 622 6.28 -1.86 3.93
CA TRP A 622 5.11 -1.52 3.13
C TRP A 622 3.86 -1.42 3.99
N GLN A 623 2.98 -0.49 3.64
CA GLN A 623 1.68 -0.33 4.25
C GLN A 623 0.61 -0.31 3.17
N SER A 624 -0.45 -1.08 3.35
CA SER A 624 -1.63 -1.07 2.49
C SER A 624 -2.88 -0.91 3.34
N GLY A 625 -3.85 -0.18 2.84
CA GLY A 625 -5.08 0.08 3.57
C GLY A 625 -6.09 0.84 2.75
N PHE A 626 -7.20 1.13 3.37
CA PHE A 626 -8.21 2.03 2.84
C PHE A 626 -8.65 3.03 3.90
N TYR A 627 -9.07 4.18 3.46
CA TYR A 627 -9.70 5.16 4.33
C TYR A 627 -11.07 5.57 3.80
N PHE A 628 -11.92 5.95 4.72
CA PHE A 628 -13.24 6.46 4.43
C PHE A 628 -13.44 7.78 5.18
N SER A 629 -13.84 8.80 4.45
CA SER A 629 -14.14 10.11 5.03
C SER A 629 -15.61 10.48 4.79
N ARG A 630 -16.23 11.04 5.81
CA ARG A 630 -17.55 11.63 5.73
C ARG A 630 -17.53 13.01 6.36
N THR A 631 -17.76 14.03 5.57
CA THR A 631 -17.79 15.44 5.95
C THR A 631 -19.11 16.09 5.56
#